data_e721feeff69495610b9e352f551606a8
#
_entry.id   e721feeff69495610b9e352f551606a8
#
_cell.length_a   1.000
_cell.length_b   1.000
_cell.length_c   1.000
_cell.angle_alpha   90.00
_cell.angle_beta   90.00
_cell.angle_gamma   90.00
#
_symmetry.space_group_name_H-M   'P 1'
#
loop_
_entity.id
_entity.type
_entity.pdbx_description
1 polymer ?
#
loop_
_entity_poly.entity_id
_entity_poly.type
_entity_poly.pdbx_seq_one_letter_code
_entity_poly.pdbx_strand_id
1 'polypeptide(L)'
;NDPQIALLLAHTHLWSLAERDREAQDPLITDHAILAEKYFSEAARLSPEDARIPGWLGSVKLAFGSIHQDEQATREGYFMLKEAVELWPEFNNFTAGFAVSGLAADSDIYQEGVAYQWENIDACIREDAK
;
A
#
# COMPACT_ATOMS: atom_id res chain seq x y z
N ASN A 1 -4.44 -19.09 12.44
CA ASN A 1 -5.27 -19.17 11.22
C ASN A 1 -6.41 -18.13 11.19
N ASP A 2 -6.30 -17.08 12.00
CA ASP A 2 -7.26 -15.98 12.01
C ASP A 2 -6.75 -14.84 11.10
N PRO A 3 -7.48 -14.49 10.01
CA PRO A 3 -7.07 -13.42 9.12
C PRO A 3 -6.97 -12.07 9.82
N GLN A 4 -7.77 -11.80 10.85
CA GLN A 4 -7.71 -10.56 11.60
C GLN A 4 -6.38 -10.41 12.37
N ILE A 5 -5.88 -11.49 12.96
CA ILE A 5 -4.57 -11.49 13.63
C ILE A 5 -3.45 -11.23 12.61
N ALA A 6 -3.50 -11.89 11.46
CA ALA A 6 -2.53 -11.67 10.38
C ALA A 6 -2.55 -10.22 9.91
N LEU A 7 -3.73 -9.62 9.73
CA LEU A 7 -3.88 -8.22 9.35
C LEU A 7 -3.32 -7.26 10.41
N LEU A 8 -3.59 -7.50 11.69
CA LEU A 8 -3.05 -6.67 12.77
C LEU A 8 -1.52 -6.69 12.82
N LEU A 9 -0.92 -7.87 12.66
CA LEU A 9 0.54 -8.01 12.60
C LEU A 9 1.12 -7.31 11.37
N ALA A 10 0.49 -7.48 10.21
CA ALA A 10 0.89 -6.83 8.98
C ALA A 10 0.84 -5.30 9.10
N HIS A 11 -0.24 -4.76 9.64
CA HIS A 11 -0.39 -3.32 9.86
C HIS A 11 0.62 -2.75 10.84
N THR A 12 0.99 -3.48 11.88
CA THR A 12 2.03 -3.05 12.82
C THR A 12 3.35 -2.79 12.09
N HIS A 13 3.73 -3.70 11.19
CA HIS A 13 4.95 -3.54 10.40
C HIS A 13 4.79 -2.48 9.29
N LEU A 14 3.62 -2.39 8.64
CA LEU A 14 3.35 -1.36 7.65
C LEU A 14 3.45 0.06 8.23
N TRP A 15 2.94 0.28 9.45
CA TRP A 15 3.07 1.56 10.13
C TRP A 15 4.53 1.92 10.41
N SER A 16 5.34 0.96 10.82
CA SER A 16 6.79 1.18 10.98
C SER A 16 7.46 1.60 9.66
N LEU A 17 7.03 1.01 8.54
CA LEU A 17 7.49 1.44 7.20
C LEU A 17 7.03 2.86 6.85
N ALA A 18 5.77 3.19 7.13
CA ALA A 18 5.20 4.49 6.80
C ALA A 18 5.86 5.65 7.59
N GLU A 19 6.36 5.36 8.78
CA GLU A 19 7.01 6.34 9.65
C GLU A 19 8.52 6.41 9.50
N ARG A 20 9.12 5.61 8.61
CA ARG A 20 10.58 5.50 8.46
C ARG A 20 11.31 6.82 8.20
N ASP A 21 10.64 7.78 7.59
CA ASP A 21 11.23 9.08 7.26
C ASP A 21 11.20 10.07 8.45
N ARG A 22 10.49 9.73 9.53
CA ARG A 22 10.35 10.58 10.71
C ARG A 22 11.38 10.28 11.80
N GLU A 23 11.96 9.12 11.76
CA GLU A 23 12.96 8.67 12.73
C GLU A 23 14.28 8.36 12.05
N ALA A 24 15.37 8.40 12.82
CA ALA A 24 16.66 7.90 12.33
C ALA A 24 16.47 6.48 11.81
N GLN A 25 17.05 6.17 10.64
CA GLN A 25 16.85 4.89 9.97
C GLN A 25 17.04 3.73 10.95
N ASP A 26 15.95 3.05 11.23
CA ASP A 26 15.96 1.82 12.01
C ASP A 26 16.65 0.73 11.17
N PRO A 27 17.73 0.09 11.68
CA PRO A 27 18.34 -1.05 10.98
C PRO A 27 17.36 -2.19 10.69
N LEU A 28 16.24 -2.24 11.43
CA LEU A 28 15.20 -3.26 11.27
C LEU A 28 14.14 -2.91 10.20
N ILE A 29 14.29 -1.79 9.49
CA ILE A 29 13.26 -1.37 8.52
C ILE A 29 13.04 -2.41 7.42
N THR A 30 14.09 -3.09 6.97
CA THR A 30 13.98 -4.19 6.01
C THR A 30 13.22 -5.37 6.62
N ASP A 31 13.45 -5.70 7.88
CA ASP A 31 12.72 -6.77 8.57
C ASP A 31 11.24 -6.44 8.68
N HIS A 32 10.88 -5.17 8.94
CA HIS A 32 9.48 -4.74 8.94
C HIS A 32 8.84 -4.92 7.56
N ALA A 33 9.54 -4.62 6.47
CA ALA A 33 9.03 -4.84 5.10
C ALA A 33 8.78 -6.33 4.83
N ILE A 34 9.74 -7.19 5.16
CA ILE A 34 9.63 -8.65 4.98
C ILE A 34 8.47 -9.22 5.80
N LEU A 35 8.35 -8.81 7.07
CA LEU A 35 7.30 -9.31 7.96
C LEU A 35 5.92 -8.79 7.55
N ALA A 36 5.80 -7.54 7.11
CA ALA A 36 4.55 -7.01 6.58
C ALA A 36 4.11 -7.81 5.35
N GLU A 37 4.99 -8.06 4.39
CA GLU A 37 4.68 -8.88 3.21
C GLU A 37 4.24 -10.29 3.60
N LYS A 38 4.96 -10.92 4.52
CA LYS A 38 4.62 -12.26 5.03
C LYS A 38 3.21 -12.31 5.61
N TYR A 39 2.87 -11.39 6.50
CA TYR A 39 1.57 -11.41 7.18
C TYR A 39 0.42 -10.97 6.29
N PHE A 40 0.62 -10.01 5.37
CA PHE A 40 -0.39 -9.69 4.36
C PHE A 40 -0.61 -10.86 3.39
N SER A 41 0.43 -11.57 2.99
CA SER A 41 0.30 -12.77 2.14
C SER A 41 -0.48 -13.87 2.85
N GLU A 42 -0.25 -14.07 4.15
CA GLU A 42 -1.02 -15.02 4.96
C GLU A 42 -2.48 -14.57 5.10
N ALA A 43 -2.73 -13.28 5.32
CA ALA A 43 -4.07 -12.74 5.36
C ALA A 43 -4.81 -12.94 4.02
N ALA A 44 -4.13 -12.74 2.89
CA ALA A 44 -4.69 -12.99 1.56
C ALA A 44 -5.06 -14.46 1.35
N ARG A 45 -4.25 -15.37 1.87
CA ARG A 45 -4.53 -16.81 1.82
C ARG A 45 -5.76 -17.19 2.64
N LEU A 46 -5.95 -16.54 3.81
CA LEU A 46 -7.05 -16.80 4.73
C LEU A 46 -8.36 -16.08 4.34
N SER A 47 -8.26 -14.98 3.62
CA SER A 47 -9.39 -14.14 3.21
C SER A 47 -9.17 -13.62 1.78
N PRO A 48 -9.21 -14.50 0.78
CA PRO A 48 -8.87 -14.13 -0.60
C PRO A 48 -9.86 -13.14 -1.23
N GLU A 49 -11.05 -12.99 -0.65
CA GLU A 49 -12.08 -12.05 -1.10
C GLU A 49 -11.89 -10.62 -0.56
N ASP A 50 -10.94 -10.40 0.37
CA ASP A 50 -10.72 -9.08 0.95
C ASP A 50 -9.94 -8.18 -0.02
N ALA A 51 -10.68 -7.33 -0.75
CA ALA A 51 -10.13 -6.44 -1.77
C ALA A 51 -9.18 -5.35 -1.24
N ARG A 52 -9.06 -5.18 0.08
CA ARG A 52 -8.11 -4.25 0.70
C ARG A 52 -6.68 -4.78 0.72
N ILE A 53 -6.54 -6.08 0.85
CA ILE A 53 -5.24 -6.75 1.05
C ILE A 53 -4.29 -6.53 -0.12
N PRO A 54 -4.70 -6.64 -1.40
CA PRO A 54 -3.81 -6.34 -2.53
C PRO A 54 -3.25 -4.92 -2.49
N GLY A 55 -4.04 -3.94 -2.05
CA GLY A 55 -3.60 -2.55 -1.90
C GLY A 55 -2.50 -2.41 -0.84
N TRP A 56 -2.69 -3.00 0.32
CA TRP A 56 -1.68 -2.97 1.38
C TRP A 56 -0.42 -3.75 1.00
N LEU A 57 -0.56 -4.90 0.38
CA LEU A 57 0.58 -5.71 -0.08
C LEU A 57 1.38 -4.98 -1.17
N GLY A 58 0.68 -4.33 -2.11
CA GLY A 58 1.31 -3.47 -3.12
C GLY A 58 2.09 -2.30 -2.49
N SER A 59 1.52 -1.68 -1.44
CA SER A 59 2.19 -0.61 -0.68
C SER A 59 3.48 -1.08 -0.01
N VAL A 60 3.48 -2.28 0.56
CA VAL A 60 4.68 -2.89 1.18
C VAL A 60 5.75 -3.17 0.13
N LYS A 61 5.38 -3.74 -1.01
CA LYS A 61 6.32 -4.00 -2.11
C LYS A 61 6.93 -2.72 -2.67
N LEU A 62 6.11 -1.68 -2.81
CA LEU A 62 6.56 -0.37 -3.28
C LEU A 62 7.54 0.27 -2.27
N ALA A 63 7.25 0.18 -0.97
CA ALA A 63 8.15 0.63 0.09
C ALA A 63 9.48 -0.15 0.07
N PHE A 64 9.43 -1.47 -0.06
CA PHE A 64 10.63 -2.31 -0.19
C PHE A 64 11.47 -1.89 -1.41
N GLY A 65 10.83 -1.70 -2.55
CA GLY A 65 11.50 -1.24 -3.77
C GLY A 65 12.18 0.13 -3.59
N SER A 66 11.53 1.05 -2.89
CA SER A 66 12.10 2.36 -2.56
C SER A 66 13.31 2.26 -1.62
N ILE A 67 13.20 1.46 -0.56
CA ILE A 67 14.27 1.27 0.43
C ILE A 67 15.52 0.67 -0.22
N HIS A 68 15.36 -0.32 -1.08
CA HIS A 68 16.45 -1.08 -1.68
C HIS A 68 16.80 -0.65 -3.11
N GLN A 69 16.12 0.37 -3.65
CA GLN A 69 16.26 0.81 -5.05
C GLN A 69 16.05 -0.36 -6.04
N ASP A 70 15.07 -1.23 -5.70
CA ASP A 70 14.68 -2.39 -6.48
C ASP A 70 13.52 -2.01 -7.41
N GLU A 71 13.83 -1.77 -8.68
CA GLU A 71 12.83 -1.40 -9.68
C GLU A 71 11.79 -2.50 -9.93
N GLN A 72 12.16 -3.76 -9.82
CA GLN A 72 11.23 -4.86 -10.00
C GLN A 72 10.18 -4.86 -8.89
N ALA A 73 10.61 -4.77 -7.63
CA ALA A 73 9.68 -4.67 -6.50
C ALA A 73 8.78 -3.45 -6.59
N THR A 74 9.32 -2.30 -7.03
CA THR A 74 8.55 -1.08 -7.27
C THR A 74 7.45 -1.29 -8.31
N ARG A 75 7.78 -1.91 -9.45
CA ARG A 75 6.81 -2.21 -10.51
C ARG A 75 5.75 -3.19 -10.07
N GLU A 76 6.14 -4.28 -9.41
CA GLU A 76 5.20 -5.27 -8.89
C GLU A 76 4.22 -4.64 -7.90
N GLY A 77 4.73 -3.82 -6.96
CA GLY A 77 3.89 -3.11 -6.00
C GLY A 77 2.92 -2.14 -6.68
N TYR A 78 3.39 -1.41 -7.68
CA TYR A 78 2.54 -0.50 -8.45
C TYR A 78 1.42 -1.23 -9.19
N PHE A 79 1.70 -2.35 -9.86
CA PHE A 79 0.67 -3.13 -10.54
C PHE A 79 -0.35 -3.72 -9.58
N MET A 80 0.09 -4.18 -8.40
CA MET A 80 -0.83 -4.64 -7.35
C MET A 80 -1.75 -3.52 -6.86
N LEU A 81 -1.25 -2.30 -6.72
CA LEU A 81 -2.06 -1.14 -6.36
C LEU A 81 -3.10 -0.82 -7.44
N LYS A 82 -2.74 -0.87 -8.71
CA LYS A 82 -3.69 -0.68 -9.82
C LYS A 82 -4.79 -1.74 -9.82
N GLU A 83 -4.43 -3.00 -9.65
CA GLU A 83 -5.39 -4.09 -9.52
C GLU A 83 -6.33 -3.89 -8.33
N ALA A 84 -5.79 -3.48 -7.19
CA ALA A 84 -6.59 -3.20 -6.00
C ALA A 84 -7.61 -2.06 -6.23
N VAL A 85 -7.21 -1.00 -6.96
CA VAL A 85 -8.13 0.09 -7.35
C VAL A 85 -9.27 -0.45 -8.22
N GLU A 86 -9.00 -1.35 -9.16
CA GLU A 86 -10.04 -1.97 -9.97
C GLU A 86 -11.00 -2.84 -9.15
N LEU A 87 -10.50 -3.52 -8.12
CA LEU A 87 -11.31 -4.38 -7.25
C LEU A 87 -12.24 -3.59 -6.32
N TRP A 88 -11.75 -2.51 -5.74
CA TRP A 88 -12.54 -1.65 -4.86
C TRP A 88 -12.04 -0.19 -4.91
N PRO A 89 -12.50 0.60 -5.90
CA PRO A 89 -12.02 1.98 -6.10
C PRO A 89 -12.22 2.89 -4.88
N GLU A 90 -13.37 2.83 -4.24
CA GLU A 90 -13.75 3.71 -3.13
C GLU A 90 -12.82 3.58 -1.93
N PHE A 91 -12.22 2.42 -1.73
CA PHE A 91 -11.23 2.20 -0.69
C PHE A 91 -9.80 2.37 -1.21
N ASN A 92 -9.48 1.72 -2.33
CA ASN A 92 -8.10 1.56 -2.76
C ASN A 92 -7.53 2.79 -3.49
N ASN A 93 -8.36 3.72 -3.96
CA ASN A 93 -7.88 5.01 -4.49
C ASN A 93 -7.04 5.76 -3.46
N PHE A 94 -7.47 5.80 -2.20
CA PHE A 94 -6.68 6.41 -1.12
C PHE A 94 -5.36 5.65 -0.91
N THR A 95 -5.43 4.34 -0.80
CA THR A 95 -4.24 3.50 -0.56
C THR A 95 -3.21 3.66 -1.67
N ALA A 96 -3.64 3.61 -2.94
CA ALA A 96 -2.76 3.77 -4.09
C ALA A 96 -2.12 5.17 -4.15
N GLY A 97 -2.92 6.22 -3.98
CA GLY A 97 -2.42 7.58 -3.98
C GLY A 97 -1.44 7.86 -2.85
N PHE A 98 -1.74 7.36 -1.65
CA PHE A 98 -0.85 7.50 -0.49
C PHE A 98 0.48 6.74 -0.69
N ALA A 99 0.42 5.49 -1.18
CA ALA A 99 1.59 4.65 -1.34
C ALA A 99 2.63 5.24 -2.31
N VAL A 100 2.17 5.91 -3.38
CA VAL A 100 3.08 6.51 -4.37
C VAL A 100 3.50 7.95 -4.03
N SER A 101 2.96 8.54 -2.97
CA SER A 101 3.24 9.93 -2.58
C SER A 101 4.70 10.19 -2.20
N GLY A 102 5.45 9.16 -1.85
CA GLY A 102 6.89 9.22 -1.54
C GLY A 102 7.81 9.16 -2.77
N LEU A 103 7.25 8.97 -3.96
CA LEU A 103 8.03 8.92 -5.20
C LEU A 103 8.31 10.34 -5.74
N ALA A 104 9.23 10.44 -6.72
CA ALA A 104 9.55 11.71 -7.34
C ALA A 104 8.32 12.35 -7.97
N ALA A 105 8.08 13.64 -7.68
CA ALA A 105 6.87 14.34 -8.12
C ALA A 105 6.73 14.47 -9.64
N ASP A 106 7.81 14.36 -10.38
CA ASP A 106 7.84 14.39 -11.85
C ASP A 106 7.71 13.00 -12.48
N SER A 107 7.59 11.94 -11.67
CA SER A 107 7.36 10.59 -12.18
C SER A 107 5.91 10.36 -12.60
N ASP A 108 5.71 9.56 -13.64
CA ASP A 108 4.37 9.21 -14.12
C ASP A 108 3.55 8.51 -13.04
N ILE A 109 4.18 7.68 -12.23
CA ILE A 109 3.53 6.95 -11.12
C ILE A 109 3.03 7.93 -10.06
N TYR A 110 3.81 8.96 -9.70
CA TYR A 110 3.36 10.00 -8.78
C TYR A 110 2.15 10.75 -9.34
N GLN A 111 2.17 11.11 -10.62
CA GLN A 111 1.06 11.82 -11.26
C GLN A 111 -0.22 10.98 -11.31
N GLU A 112 -0.12 9.68 -11.53
CA GLU A 112 -1.26 8.77 -11.39
C GLU A 112 -1.77 8.73 -9.95
N GLY A 113 -0.88 8.75 -8.95
CA GLY A 113 -1.24 8.83 -7.53
C GLY A 113 -2.04 10.09 -7.19
N VAL A 114 -1.67 11.23 -7.77
CA VAL A 114 -2.44 12.48 -7.66
C VAL A 114 -3.85 12.29 -8.22
N ALA A 115 -3.98 11.64 -9.38
CA ALA A 115 -5.29 11.34 -9.97
C ALA A 115 -6.14 10.44 -9.05
N TYR A 116 -5.56 9.40 -8.44
CA TYR A 116 -6.27 8.56 -7.46
C TYR A 116 -6.75 9.35 -6.24
N GLN A 117 -5.99 10.33 -5.76
CA GLN A 117 -6.43 11.18 -4.65
C GLN A 117 -7.61 12.07 -5.05
N TRP A 118 -7.62 12.62 -6.26
CA TRP A 118 -8.77 13.36 -6.77
C TRP A 118 -10.01 12.46 -6.90
N GLU A 119 -9.88 11.26 -7.43
CA GLU A 119 -10.97 10.27 -7.49
C GLU A 119 -11.50 9.92 -6.09
N ASN A 120 -10.61 9.81 -5.10
CA ASN A 120 -10.99 9.57 -3.72
C ASN A 120 -11.83 10.74 -3.15
N ILE A 121 -11.43 11.98 -3.41
CA ILE A 121 -12.15 13.17 -2.99
C ILE A 121 -13.54 13.20 -3.66
N ASP A 122 -13.60 12.96 -4.96
CA ASP A 122 -14.86 12.95 -5.71
C ASP A 122 -15.80 11.84 -5.21
N ALA A 123 -15.27 10.68 -4.85
CA ALA A 123 -16.05 9.60 -4.26
C ALA A 123 -16.65 9.99 -2.90
N CYS A 124 -15.86 10.65 -2.04
CA CYS A 124 -16.35 11.16 -0.76
C CYS A 124 -17.46 12.18 -0.94
N ILE A 125 -17.31 13.13 -1.88
CA ILE A 125 -18.34 14.13 -2.19
C ILE A 125 -19.63 13.47 -2.70
N ARG A 126 -19.53 12.46 -3.55
CA ARG A 126 -20.69 11.69 -4.04
C ARG A 126 -21.43 10.95 -2.92
N GLU A 127 -20.69 10.40 -1.96
CA GLU A 127 -21.31 9.73 -0.80
C GLU A 127 -22.03 10.71 0.12
N ASP A 128 -21.44 11.85 0.40
CA ASP A 128 -22.06 12.87 1.26
C ASP A 128 -23.34 13.49 0.62
N ALA A 129 -23.43 13.48 -0.69
CA ALA A 129 -24.59 13.99 -1.43
C ALA A 129 -25.81 13.06 -1.41
N LYS A 130 -25.64 11.81 -0.97
CA LYS A 130 -26.73 10.83 -0.88
C LYS A 130 -27.48 10.93 0.43
#